data_0d53cab9a1c11316526fe9f8c839ec87
#
_entry.id   0d53cab9a1c11316526fe9f8c839ec87
#
_cell.length_a   1.000
_cell.length_b   1.000
_cell.length_c   1.000
_cell.angle_alpha   90.00
_cell.angle_beta   90.00
_cell.angle_gamma   90.00
#
_symmetry.space_group_name_H-M   'P 1'
#
loop_
_entity.id
_entity.type
_entity.pdbx_description
1 polymer ?
#
loop_
_entity_poly.entity_id
_entity_poly.type
_entity_poly.pdbx_seq_one_letter_code
_entity_poly.pdbx_strand_id
1 'polypeptide(L)'
;MVVDLNGVTTVLLPGTGSDDDYVQRAFSGPLAHVGAVLVNPPPRPDRLIDGYLAALDAAACEGPIAVGGVSIGAAVAAAWALAHPDRTVAVLAALPAWAGAPGEAPAALAARYSASRLRADGLAATTTQMRASSPPWLADELTRSWGAQWPHLPDAMEEAAAYVAPSCDELAGLAAPLAVAAAVDDPIHPLQAGLDWVAAAPRAALRTVTLDQIGADPAALGAACLTALAELG
;
A
#
# COMPACT_ATOMS: atom_id res chain seq x y z
N MET A 1 -6.36 -21.10 12.88
CA MET A 1 -7.35 -21.37 11.84
C MET A 1 -6.79 -20.74 10.57
N VAL A 2 -6.61 -21.54 9.51
CA VAL A 2 -6.05 -21.08 8.23
C VAL A 2 -6.95 -19.98 7.66
N VAL A 3 -6.33 -18.89 7.19
CA VAL A 3 -7.06 -17.81 6.51
C VAL A 3 -7.36 -18.28 5.09
N ASP A 4 -8.62 -18.54 4.79
CA ASP A 4 -9.06 -18.92 3.45
C ASP A 4 -9.58 -17.66 2.72
N LEU A 5 -8.96 -17.34 1.58
CA LEU A 5 -9.37 -16.23 0.72
C LEU A 5 -10.19 -16.68 -0.50
N ASN A 6 -10.52 -17.97 -0.63
CA ASN A 6 -11.28 -18.46 -1.76
C ASN A 6 -12.68 -17.81 -1.83
N GLY A 7 -12.96 -17.14 -2.95
CA GLY A 7 -14.19 -16.36 -3.15
C GLY A 7 -14.27 -15.04 -2.38
N VAL A 8 -13.22 -14.69 -1.59
CA VAL A 8 -13.22 -13.43 -0.82
C VAL A 8 -12.86 -12.26 -1.71
N THR A 9 -13.68 -11.22 -1.69
CA THR A 9 -13.33 -9.93 -2.29
C THR A 9 -12.16 -9.32 -1.53
N THR A 10 -11.08 -9.01 -2.26
CA THR A 10 -9.85 -8.46 -1.70
C THR A 10 -9.61 -7.09 -2.32
N VAL A 11 -9.78 -6.04 -1.52
CA VAL A 11 -9.60 -4.64 -1.96
C VAL A 11 -8.18 -4.20 -1.68
N LEU A 12 -7.43 -3.85 -2.72
CA LEU A 12 -6.05 -3.41 -2.60
C LEU A 12 -5.85 -2.00 -3.16
N LEU A 13 -5.35 -1.13 -2.29
CA LEU A 13 -5.21 0.29 -2.53
C LEU A 13 -3.80 0.63 -3.03
N PRO A 14 -3.66 1.49 -4.06
CA PRO A 14 -2.37 1.96 -4.55
C PRO A 14 -1.58 2.76 -3.49
N GLY A 15 -0.25 2.82 -3.69
CA GLY A 15 0.64 3.73 -2.98
C GLY A 15 0.57 5.17 -3.50
N THR A 16 1.18 6.12 -2.78
CA THR A 16 1.27 7.52 -3.18
C THR A 16 1.96 7.67 -4.53
N GLY A 17 1.28 8.30 -5.48
CA GLY A 17 1.81 8.49 -6.85
C GLY A 17 1.84 7.20 -7.70
N SER A 18 1.42 6.06 -7.17
CA SER A 18 1.16 4.82 -7.92
C SER A 18 -0.31 4.75 -8.34
N ASP A 19 -0.73 3.69 -9.00
CA ASP A 19 -2.10 3.51 -9.48
C ASP A 19 -2.59 2.05 -9.43
N ASP A 20 -3.83 1.85 -9.86
CA ASP A 20 -4.52 0.56 -9.93
C ASP A 20 -3.86 -0.42 -10.91
N ASP A 21 -3.23 0.05 -11.99
CA ASP A 21 -2.49 -0.82 -12.92
C ASP A 21 -1.31 -1.52 -12.23
N TYR A 22 -0.54 -0.79 -11.41
CA TYR A 22 0.52 -1.41 -10.64
C TYR A 22 -0.03 -2.46 -9.66
N VAL A 23 -1.10 -2.14 -8.93
CA VAL A 23 -1.75 -3.08 -8.01
C VAL A 23 -2.26 -4.31 -8.76
N GLN A 24 -2.86 -4.12 -9.93
CA GLN A 24 -3.32 -5.22 -10.79
C GLN A 24 -2.17 -6.17 -11.14
N ARG A 25 -1.03 -5.66 -11.59
CA ARG A 25 0.13 -6.47 -11.95
C ARG A 25 0.78 -7.15 -10.74
N ALA A 26 0.83 -6.46 -9.60
CA ALA A 26 1.47 -6.99 -8.40
C ALA A 26 0.63 -8.08 -7.69
N PHE A 27 -0.69 -8.05 -7.79
CA PHE A 27 -1.53 -8.89 -6.94
C PHE A 27 -2.49 -9.82 -7.67
N SER A 28 -2.85 -9.57 -8.94
CA SER A 28 -3.87 -10.38 -9.61
C SER A 28 -3.49 -11.85 -9.73
N GLY A 29 -2.26 -12.15 -10.15
CA GLY A 29 -1.77 -13.51 -10.26
C GLY A 29 -1.73 -14.24 -8.91
N PRO A 30 -1.02 -13.70 -7.90
CA PRO A 30 -1.00 -14.27 -6.55
C PRO A 30 -2.40 -14.51 -5.95
N LEU A 31 -3.30 -13.54 -6.02
CA LEU A 31 -4.67 -13.68 -5.49
C LEU A 31 -5.49 -14.72 -6.25
N ALA A 32 -5.35 -14.81 -7.57
CA ALA A 32 -6.02 -15.83 -8.36
C ALA A 32 -5.60 -17.26 -7.95
N HIS A 33 -4.34 -17.45 -7.53
CA HIS A 33 -3.86 -18.76 -7.04
C HIS A 33 -4.57 -19.24 -5.78
N VAL A 34 -5.05 -18.31 -4.95
CA VAL A 34 -5.82 -18.64 -3.72
C VAL A 34 -7.32 -18.43 -3.90
N GLY A 35 -7.79 -18.22 -5.14
CA GLY A 35 -9.19 -18.06 -5.47
C GLY A 35 -9.83 -16.75 -4.99
N ALA A 36 -9.05 -15.77 -4.59
CA ALA A 36 -9.54 -14.46 -4.17
C ALA A 36 -9.93 -13.57 -5.35
N VAL A 37 -10.88 -12.66 -5.12
CA VAL A 37 -11.37 -11.71 -6.14
C VAL A 37 -10.74 -10.35 -5.90
N LEU A 38 -9.83 -9.92 -6.77
CA LEU A 38 -9.18 -8.61 -6.65
C LEU A 38 -10.12 -7.47 -7.05
N VAL A 39 -10.17 -6.45 -6.20
CA VAL A 39 -10.72 -5.12 -6.46
C VAL A 39 -9.63 -4.10 -6.20
N ASN A 40 -9.19 -3.38 -7.23
CA ASN A 40 -8.12 -2.38 -7.16
C ASN A 40 -8.66 -1.03 -7.69
N PRO A 41 -9.22 -0.19 -6.79
CA PRO A 41 -9.78 1.09 -7.19
C PRO A 41 -8.68 2.03 -7.70
N PRO A 42 -8.93 2.81 -8.77
CA PRO A 42 -8.00 3.85 -9.19
C PRO A 42 -7.90 4.94 -8.12
N PRO A 43 -6.71 5.54 -7.94
CA PRO A 43 -6.55 6.64 -6.99
C PRO A 43 -7.38 7.85 -7.44
N ARG A 44 -7.91 8.58 -6.48
CA ARG A 44 -8.59 9.86 -6.71
C ARG A 44 -7.72 10.99 -6.16
N PRO A 45 -6.83 11.56 -6.97
CA PRO A 45 -5.79 12.46 -6.47
C PRO A 45 -6.32 13.78 -5.89
N ASP A 46 -7.57 14.14 -6.18
CA ASP A 46 -8.30 15.28 -5.59
C ASP A 46 -8.85 14.99 -4.17
N ARG A 47 -8.89 13.72 -3.74
CA ARG A 47 -9.39 13.24 -2.45
C ARG A 47 -8.93 11.80 -2.21
N LEU A 48 -7.65 11.60 -2.06
CA LEU A 48 -7.02 10.27 -2.07
C LEU A 48 -7.56 9.37 -0.97
N ILE A 49 -7.51 9.82 0.28
CA ILE A 49 -7.91 9.02 1.45
C ILE A 49 -9.40 8.75 1.44
N ASP A 50 -10.23 9.78 1.22
CA ASP A 50 -11.69 9.62 1.14
C ASP A 50 -12.10 8.67 0.00
N GLY A 51 -11.40 8.75 -1.14
CA GLY A 51 -11.62 7.84 -2.27
C GLY A 51 -11.34 6.38 -1.91
N TYR A 52 -10.26 6.13 -1.17
CA TYR A 52 -9.90 4.81 -0.70
C TYR A 52 -10.91 4.26 0.33
N LEU A 53 -11.28 5.06 1.33
CA LEU A 53 -12.28 4.67 2.32
C LEU A 53 -13.63 4.35 1.66
N ALA A 54 -14.10 5.18 0.73
CA ALA A 54 -15.34 4.94 -0.01
C ALA A 54 -15.31 3.62 -0.82
N ALA A 55 -14.15 3.26 -1.39
CA ALA A 55 -14.00 2.00 -2.11
C ALA A 55 -14.05 0.78 -1.19
N LEU A 56 -13.43 0.85 0.00
CA LEU A 56 -13.50 -0.19 1.01
C LEU A 56 -14.93 -0.36 1.53
N ASP A 57 -15.61 0.74 1.85
CA ASP A 57 -17.00 0.72 2.33
C ASP A 57 -17.94 0.11 1.29
N ALA A 58 -17.80 0.50 0.03
CA ALA A 58 -18.62 -0.02 -1.06
C ALA A 58 -18.43 -1.53 -1.24
N ALA A 59 -17.19 -2.01 -1.26
CA ALA A 59 -16.91 -3.45 -1.39
C ALA A 59 -17.44 -4.24 -0.19
N ALA A 60 -17.33 -3.68 1.00
CA ALA A 60 -17.79 -4.32 2.23
C ALA A 60 -19.33 -4.38 2.34
N CYS A 61 -20.12 -3.71 1.50
CA CYS A 61 -21.58 -3.84 1.50
C CYS A 61 -22.05 -5.26 1.15
N GLU A 62 -21.28 -6.01 0.36
CA GLU A 62 -21.62 -7.36 -0.08
C GLU A 62 -21.21 -8.45 0.92
N GLY A 63 -20.41 -8.14 1.94
CA GLY A 63 -19.93 -9.09 2.95
C GLY A 63 -18.55 -8.73 3.49
N PRO A 64 -17.97 -9.57 4.36
CA PRO A 64 -16.60 -9.38 4.84
C PRO A 64 -15.58 -9.47 3.69
N ILE A 65 -14.57 -8.60 3.72
CA ILE A 65 -13.55 -8.46 2.68
C ILE A 65 -12.15 -8.63 3.27
N ALA A 66 -11.19 -9.05 2.44
CA ALA A 66 -9.79 -8.81 2.74
C ALA A 66 -9.42 -7.40 2.22
N VAL A 67 -8.59 -6.71 2.97
CA VAL A 67 -8.19 -5.34 2.66
C VAL A 67 -6.68 -5.21 2.64
N GLY A 68 -6.16 -4.23 1.93
CA GLY A 68 -4.72 -4.02 1.92
C GLY A 68 -4.31 -2.96 0.92
N GLY A 69 -3.05 -2.97 0.58
CA GLY A 69 -2.49 -2.04 -0.41
C GLY A 69 -1.00 -1.86 -0.25
N VAL A 70 -0.48 -0.86 -0.95
CA VAL A 70 0.93 -0.51 -0.97
C VAL A 70 1.13 0.81 -0.24
N SER A 71 2.10 0.89 0.67
CA SER A 71 2.50 2.13 1.35
C SER A 71 1.30 2.82 2.04
N ILE A 72 0.89 4.03 1.61
CA ILE A 72 -0.29 4.71 2.13
C ILE A 72 -1.56 3.87 2.00
N GLY A 73 -1.70 3.11 0.93
CA GLY A 73 -2.82 2.19 0.73
C GLY A 73 -2.89 1.13 1.83
N ALA A 74 -1.75 0.59 2.25
CA ALA A 74 -1.68 -0.34 3.38
C ALA A 74 -2.10 0.33 4.70
N ALA A 75 -1.67 1.57 4.93
CA ALA A 75 -2.00 2.32 6.14
C ALA A 75 -3.51 2.62 6.25
N VAL A 76 -4.13 3.07 5.15
CA VAL A 76 -5.57 3.33 5.09
C VAL A 76 -6.37 2.04 5.27
N ALA A 77 -5.96 0.95 4.62
CA ALA A 77 -6.62 -0.35 4.74
C ALA A 77 -6.54 -0.90 6.18
N ALA A 78 -5.39 -0.76 6.84
CA ALA A 78 -5.23 -1.18 8.25
C ALA A 78 -6.08 -0.34 9.21
N ALA A 79 -6.16 0.98 9.00
CA ALA A 79 -7.04 1.85 9.78
C ALA A 79 -8.52 1.48 9.59
N TRP A 80 -8.92 1.19 8.36
CA TRP A 80 -10.28 0.73 8.07
C TRP A 80 -10.57 -0.62 8.74
N ALA A 81 -9.64 -1.56 8.70
CA ALA A 81 -9.76 -2.87 9.34
C ALA A 81 -9.94 -2.77 10.86
N LEU A 82 -9.21 -1.86 11.51
CA LEU A 82 -9.36 -1.57 12.95
C LEU A 82 -10.75 -1.04 13.28
N ALA A 83 -11.31 -0.19 12.42
CA ALA A 83 -12.66 0.36 12.60
C ALA A 83 -13.79 -0.65 12.27
N HIS A 84 -13.48 -1.70 11.47
CA HIS A 84 -14.46 -2.66 10.97
C HIS A 84 -14.03 -4.12 11.21
N PRO A 85 -13.78 -4.55 12.46
CA PRO A 85 -13.24 -5.88 12.77
C PRO A 85 -14.12 -7.02 12.26
N ASP A 86 -15.44 -6.89 12.32
CA ASP A 86 -16.40 -7.91 11.89
C ASP A 86 -16.54 -8.01 10.36
N ARG A 87 -15.95 -7.06 9.62
CA ARG A 87 -16.01 -6.98 8.17
C ARG A 87 -14.66 -7.23 7.51
N THR A 88 -13.63 -7.53 8.29
CA THR A 88 -12.26 -7.73 7.81
C THR A 88 -11.85 -9.20 7.95
N VAL A 89 -11.57 -9.85 6.82
CA VAL A 89 -11.06 -11.23 6.76
C VAL A 89 -9.56 -11.26 7.03
N ALA A 90 -8.80 -10.37 6.40
CA ALA A 90 -7.35 -10.25 6.52
C ALA A 90 -6.87 -8.86 6.06
N VAL A 91 -5.66 -8.47 6.48
CA VAL A 91 -4.97 -7.27 6.02
C VAL A 91 -3.69 -7.67 5.28
N LEU A 92 -3.54 -7.23 4.02
CA LEU A 92 -2.36 -7.43 3.18
C LEU A 92 -1.60 -6.11 3.04
N ALA A 93 -0.57 -5.91 3.85
CA ALA A 93 0.20 -4.66 3.91
C ALA A 93 1.53 -4.81 3.16
N ALA A 94 1.61 -4.23 1.97
CA ALA A 94 2.84 -4.17 1.21
C ALA A 94 3.57 -2.85 1.44
N LEU A 95 4.86 -2.93 1.77
CA LEU A 95 5.74 -1.78 1.97
C LEU A 95 5.14 -0.72 2.94
N PRO A 96 4.69 -1.09 4.16
CA PRO A 96 4.23 -0.09 5.12
C PRO A 96 5.36 0.90 5.41
N ALA A 97 5.02 2.20 5.44
CA ALA A 97 6.03 3.25 5.45
C ALA A 97 6.33 3.83 6.84
N TRP A 98 5.33 3.82 7.74
CA TRP A 98 5.44 4.25 9.15
C TRP A 98 4.26 3.74 9.98
N ALA A 99 4.35 3.90 11.30
CA ALA A 99 3.25 3.74 12.26
C ALA A 99 3.00 5.07 12.97
N GLY A 100 1.74 5.40 13.26
CA GLY A 100 1.36 6.67 13.89
C GLY A 100 1.57 7.88 12.98
N ALA A 101 2.03 9.00 13.57
CA ALA A 101 2.28 10.22 12.82
C ALA A 101 3.47 10.05 11.86
N PRO A 102 3.40 10.63 10.64
CA PRO A 102 4.44 10.46 9.61
C PRO A 102 5.79 11.06 10.01
N GLY A 103 5.82 12.14 10.79
CA GLY A 103 7.06 12.80 11.25
C GLY A 103 8.08 12.99 10.12
N GLU A 104 9.28 12.43 10.35
CA GLU A 104 10.42 12.43 9.42
C GLU A 104 10.52 11.11 8.63
N ALA A 105 9.46 10.33 8.52
CA ALA A 105 9.46 9.11 7.74
C ALA A 105 9.90 9.37 6.28
N PRO A 106 10.84 8.60 5.72
CA PRO A 106 11.39 8.87 4.38
C PRO A 106 10.33 9.01 3.29
N ALA A 107 9.29 8.18 3.32
CA ALA A 107 8.20 8.25 2.35
C ALA A 107 7.39 9.55 2.47
N ALA A 108 7.14 10.04 3.69
CA ALA A 108 6.44 11.30 3.91
C ALA A 108 7.29 12.50 3.44
N LEU A 109 8.60 12.47 3.71
CA LEU A 109 9.53 13.50 3.24
C LEU A 109 9.63 13.51 1.72
N ALA A 110 9.74 12.34 1.09
CA ALA A 110 9.79 12.21 -0.36
C ALA A 110 8.50 12.70 -1.03
N ALA A 111 7.33 12.38 -0.47
CA ALA A 111 6.05 12.86 -0.98
C ALA A 111 5.92 14.40 -0.87
N ARG A 112 6.26 15.00 0.27
CA ARG A 112 6.28 16.47 0.46
C ARG A 112 7.24 17.15 -0.51
N TYR A 113 8.44 16.60 -0.67
CA TYR A 113 9.43 17.12 -1.61
C TYR A 113 8.90 17.08 -3.04
N SER A 114 8.37 15.93 -3.48
CA SER A 114 7.84 15.76 -4.82
C SER A 114 6.65 16.69 -5.10
N ALA A 115 5.72 16.82 -4.15
CA ALA A 115 4.59 17.75 -4.26
C ALA A 115 5.07 19.20 -4.43
N SER A 116 6.04 19.64 -3.62
CA SER A 116 6.64 20.98 -3.72
C SER A 116 7.29 21.21 -5.09
N ARG A 117 8.05 20.23 -5.61
CA ARG A 117 8.68 20.33 -6.94
C ARG A 117 7.66 20.33 -8.08
N LEU A 118 6.62 19.50 -7.98
CA LEU A 118 5.53 19.49 -8.96
C LEU A 118 4.81 20.83 -9.05
N ARG A 119 4.60 21.51 -7.91
CA ARG A 119 3.99 22.85 -7.90
C ARG A 119 4.92 23.92 -8.45
N ALA A 120 6.22 23.85 -8.10
CA ALA A 120 7.20 24.86 -8.50
C ALA A 120 7.64 24.74 -9.96
N ASP A 121 7.95 23.51 -10.41
CA ASP A 121 8.63 23.27 -11.69
C ASP A 121 7.75 22.57 -12.71
N GLY A 122 6.57 22.09 -12.29
CA GLY A 122 5.63 21.34 -13.12
C GLY A 122 6.02 19.88 -13.33
N LEU A 123 5.10 19.12 -13.96
CA LEU A 123 5.21 17.66 -14.13
C LEU A 123 6.48 17.25 -14.87
N ALA A 124 6.78 17.87 -16.02
CA ALA A 124 7.86 17.41 -16.90
C ALA A 124 9.24 17.51 -16.24
N ALA A 125 9.55 18.63 -15.58
CA ALA A 125 10.83 18.83 -14.91
C ALA A 125 10.98 17.92 -13.69
N THR A 126 9.91 17.78 -12.89
CA THR A 126 9.93 16.93 -11.70
C THR A 126 10.03 15.44 -12.06
N THR A 127 9.33 15.01 -13.10
CA THR A 127 9.44 13.62 -13.61
C THR A 127 10.86 13.33 -14.12
N THR A 128 11.49 14.27 -14.80
CA THR A 128 12.90 14.11 -15.24
C THR A 128 13.84 13.91 -14.06
N GLN A 129 13.66 14.68 -12.99
CA GLN A 129 14.47 14.57 -11.77
C GLN A 129 14.20 13.22 -11.04
N MET A 130 12.94 12.83 -10.90
CA MET A 130 12.54 11.56 -10.30
C MET A 130 13.17 10.38 -11.06
N ARG A 131 13.12 10.39 -12.39
CA ARG A 131 13.73 9.34 -13.23
C ARG A 131 15.22 9.21 -13.01
N ALA A 132 15.94 10.31 -12.83
CA ALA A 132 17.38 10.31 -12.58
C ALA A 132 17.81 9.72 -11.23
N SER A 133 16.87 9.64 -10.26
CA SER A 133 17.13 9.17 -8.89
C SER A 133 16.43 7.85 -8.55
N SER A 134 15.71 7.23 -9.49
CA SER A 134 14.95 6.00 -9.27
C SER A 134 15.50 4.84 -10.11
N PRO A 135 15.35 3.58 -9.66
CA PRO A 135 15.57 2.43 -10.52
C PRO A 135 14.75 2.53 -11.80
N PRO A 136 15.25 2.04 -12.96
CA PRO A 136 14.58 2.22 -14.25
C PRO A 136 13.11 1.77 -14.27
N TRP A 137 12.80 0.61 -13.69
CA TRP A 137 11.44 0.09 -13.63
C TRP A 137 10.49 1.01 -12.84
N LEU A 138 10.97 1.54 -11.71
CA LEU A 138 10.18 2.45 -10.86
C LEU A 138 10.02 3.82 -11.53
N ALA A 139 11.07 4.29 -12.21
CA ALA A 139 11.02 5.52 -13.00
C ALA A 139 9.97 5.47 -14.11
N ASP A 140 9.86 4.34 -14.81
CA ASP A 140 8.85 4.14 -15.86
C ASP A 140 7.45 4.07 -15.27
N GLU A 141 7.28 3.34 -14.16
CA GLU A 141 6.03 3.22 -13.41
C GLU A 141 5.50 4.58 -12.95
N LEU A 142 6.33 5.33 -12.23
CA LEU A 142 5.94 6.64 -11.71
C LEU A 142 5.73 7.67 -12.83
N THR A 143 6.47 7.61 -13.93
CA THR A 143 6.25 8.50 -15.07
C THR A 143 4.85 8.33 -15.63
N ARG A 144 4.40 7.08 -15.78
CA ARG A 144 3.06 6.75 -16.28
C ARG A 144 1.97 7.21 -15.31
N SER A 145 2.07 6.80 -14.06
CA SER A 145 1.04 7.07 -13.04
C SER A 145 0.95 8.56 -12.66
N TRP A 146 2.08 9.27 -12.61
CA TRP A 146 2.09 10.72 -12.35
C TRP A 146 1.41 11.52 -13.47
N GLY A 147 1.65 11.11 -14.74
CA GLY A 147 0.98 11.72 -15.89
C GLY A 147 -0.54 11.57 -15.83
N ALA A 148 -1.02 10.40 -15.41
CA ALA A 148 -2.45 10.12 -15.28
C ALA A 148 -3.12 10.89 -14.11
N GLN A 149 -2.37 11.19 -13.05
CA GLN A 149 -2.89 11.88 -11.86
C GLN A 149 -2.73 13.41 -11.90
N TRP A 150 -1.97 13.93 -12.86
CA TRP A 150 -1.81 15.37 -13.05
C TRP A 150 -3.14 16.03 -13.46
N PRO A 151 -3.52 17.25 -12.96
CA PRO A 151 -2.69 18.15 -12.12
C PRO A 151 -2.87 17.98 -10.61
N HIS A 152 -3.72 17.05 -10.12
CA HIS A 152 -4.03 16.89 -8.70
C HIS A 152 -3.03 16.00 -7.93
N LEU A 153 -2.03 15.44 -8.61
CA LEU A 153 -1.00 14.61 -7.97
C LEU A 153 -0.31 15.28 -6.75
N PRO A 154 0.06 16.60 -6.78
CA PRO A 154 0.64 17.24 -5.61
C PRO A 154 -0.29 17.24 -4.39
N ASP A 155 -1.62 17.38 -4.60
CA ASP A 155 -2.61 17.37 -3.52
C ASP A 155 -2.64 15.98 -2.86
N ALA A 156 -2.68 14.92 -3.67
CA ALA A 156 -2.63 13.54 -3.18
C ALA A 156 -1.34 13.23 -2.42
N MET A 157 -0.19 13.73 -2.89
CA MET A 157 1.09 13.54 -2.21
C MET A 157 1.14 14.25 -0.85
N GLU A 158 0.59 15.47 -0.75
CA GLU A 158 0.51 16.21 0.51
C GLU A 158 -0.46 15.56 1.49
N GLU A 159 -1.62 15.10 1.02
CA GLU A 159 -2.61 14.36 1.81
C GLU A 159 -1.99 13.08 2.38
N ALA A 160 -1.32 12.28 1.53
CA ALA A 160 -0.65 11.06 1.95
C ALA A 160 0.48 11.34 2.97
N ALA A 161 1.30 12.38 2.73
CA ALA A 161 2.41 12.75 3.61
C ALA A 161 1.98 13.32 4.96
N ALA A 162 0.73 13.73 5.10
CA ALA A 162 0.13 14.20 6.35
C ALA A 162 -0.69 13.11 7.07
N TYR A 163 -0.90 11.97 6.43
CA TYR A 163 -1.76 10.92 6.98
C TYR A 163 -1.18 10.30 8.25
N VAL A 164 -1.98 10.23 9.29
CA VAL A 164 -1.64 9.52 10.53
C VAL A 164 -2.04 8.06 10.36
N ALA A 165 -1.04 7.20 10.17
CA ALA A 165 -1.24 5.75 10.09
C ALA A 165 -1.64 5.18 11.46
N PRO A 166 -2.17 3.95 11.54
CA PRO A 166 -2.34 3.29 12.82
C PRO A 166 -1.02 3.24 13.60
N SER A 167 -1.07 3.62 14.86
CA SER A 167 0.05 3.48 15.79
C SER A 167 0.26 2.01 16.16
N CYS A 168 1.41 1.68 16.73
CA CYS A 168 1.67 0.33 17.26
C CYS A 168 0.64 -0.06 18.34
N ASP A 169 0.22 0.89 19.18
CA ASP A 169 -0.80 0.63 20.21
C ASP A 169 -2.17 0.32 19.58
N GLU A 170 -2.55 1.00 18.50
CA GLU A 170 -3.78 0.71 17.77
C GLU A 170 -3.69 -0.63 17.02
N LEU A 171 -2.54 -0.94 16.37
CA LEU A 171 -2.30 -2.22 15.71
C LEU A 171 -2.38 -3.41 16.67
N ALA A 172 -2.07 -3.22 17.96
CA ALA A 172 -2.25 -4.24 18.99
C ALA A 172 -3.73 -4.65 19.16
N GLY A 173 -4.67 -3.83 18.73
CA GLY A 173 -6.12 -4.12 18.70
C GLY A 173 -6.61 -4.76 17.39
N LEU A 174 -5.74 -5.02 16.42
CA LEU A 174 -6.15 -5.57 15.12
C LEU A 174 -6.62 -7.03 15.27
N ALA A 175 -7.92 -7.26 15.09
CA ALA A 175 -8.51 -8.60 15.20
C ALA A 175 -8.19 -9.50 14.00
N ALA A 176 -8.11 -8.90 12.80
CA ALA A 176 -7.80 -9.63 11.57
C ALA A 176 -6.31 -9.99 11.48
N PRO A 177 -5.96 -11.11 10.83
CA PRO A 177 -4.56 -11.44 10.55
C PRO A 177 -3.92 -10.41 9.62
N LEU A 178 -2.68 -10.04 9.91
CA LEU A 178 -1.88 -9.06 9.18
C LEU A 178 -0.72 -9.75 8.47
N ALA A 179 -0.72 -9.71 7.15
CA ALA A 179 0.39 -10.17 6.33
C ALA A 179 1.17 -8.98 5.77
N VAL A 180 2.46 -8.92 6.06
CA VAL A 180 3.33 -7.82 5.65
C VAL A 180 4.35 -8.30 4.62
N ALA A 181 4.48 -7.55 3.51
CA ALA A 181 5.61 -7.65 2.60
C ALA A 181 6.46 -6.38 2.71
N ALA A 182 7.77 -6.53 2.98
CA ALA A 182 8.69 -5.41 3.11
C ALA A 182 9.95 -5.62 2.26
N ALA A 183 10.48 -4.56 1.66
CA ALA A 183 11.74 -4.63 0.95
C ALA A 183 12.92 -4.41 1.92
N VAL A 184 14.00 -5.19 1.73
CA VAL A 184 15.19 -5.09 2.60
C VAL A 184 16.11 -3.95 2.19
N ASP A 185 15.93 -3.41 0.99
CA ASP A 185 16.81 -2.46 0.31
C ASP A 185 16.06 -1.19 -0.17
N ASP A 186 14.84 -0.95 0.33
CA ASP A 186 14.07 0.25 -0.02
C ASP A 186 14.37 1.39 0.98
N PRO A 187 15.01 2.48 0.54
CA PRO A 187 15.30 3.62 1.40
C PRO A 187 14.05 4.46 1.73
N ILE A 188 12.96 4.28 0.99
CA ILE A 188 11.71 5.03 1.13
C ILE A 188 10.75 4.33 2.09
N HIS A 189 10.70 2.99 2.05
CA HIS A 189 9.89 2.15 2.93
C HIS A 189 10.81 1.26 3.78
N PRO A 190 11.38 1.80 4.88
CA PRO A 190 12.33 1.05 5.69
C PRO A 190 11.74 -0.25 6.21
N LEU A 191 12.51 -1.35 6.10
CA LEU A 191 12.13 -2.66 6.65
C LEU A 191 11.64 -2.57 8.10
N GLN A 192 12.22 -1.63 8.88
CA GLN A 192 11.84 -1.44 10.28
C GLN A 192 10.36 -1.11 10.45
N ALA A 193 9.75 -0.34 9.56
CA ALA A 193 8.31 -0.04 9.62
C ALA A 193 7.47 -1.33 9.52
N GLY A 194 7.84 -2.25 8.63
CA GLY A 194 7.19 -3.56 8.53
C GLY A 194 7.39 -4.42 9.78
N LEU A 195 8.59 -4.42 10.35
CA LEU A 195 8.90 -5.13 11.60
C LEU A 195 8.10 -4.57 12.79
N ASP A 196 7.97 -3.26 12.89
CA ASP A 196 7.18 -2.60 13.94
C ASP A 196 5.71 -2.97 13.85
N TRP A 197 5.14 -3.01 12.64
CA TRP A 197 3.77 -3.42 12.42
C TRP A 197 3.52 -4.88 12.84
N VAL A 198 4.43 -5.78 12.46
CA VAL A 198 4.31 -7.21 12.81
C VAL A 198 4.51 -7.44 14.31
N ALA A 199 5.42 -6.69 14.94
CA ALA A 199 5.64 -6.79 16.38
C ALA A 199 4.43 -6.29 17.20
N ALA A 200 3.66 -5.33 16.65
CA ALA A 200 2.51 -4.75 17.32
C ALA A 200 1.25 -5.61 17.17
N ALA A 201 0.96 -6.13 15.98
CA ALA A 201 -0.28 -6.83 15.71
C ALA A 201 -0.30 -8.25 16.28
N PRO A 202 -1.42 -8.70 16.91
CA PRO A 202 -1.49 -10.00 17.62
C PRO A 202 -1.31 -11.23 16.73
N ARG A 203 -1.69 -11.14 15.46
CA ARG A 203 -1.58 -12.21 14.45
C ARG A 203 -0.96 -11.63 13.21
N ALA A 204 0.35 -11.60 13.14
CA ALA A 204 1.06 -11.00 12.02
C ALA A 204 2.27 -11.83 11.59
N ALA A 205 2.57 -11.81 10.29
CA ALA A 205 3.77 -12.40 9.71
C ALA A 205 4.34 -11.46 8.64
N LEU A 206 5.67 -11.56 8.41
CA LEU A 206 6.37 -10.74 7.44
C LEU A 206 7.18 -11.64 6.49
N ARG A 207 7.13 -11.28 5.20
CA ARG A 207 8.06 -11.77 4.19
C ARG A 207 8.81 -10.60 3.55
N THR A 208 10.06 -10.84 3.26
CA THR A 208 10.91 -9.82 2.63
C THR A 208 11.07 -10.08 1.14
N VAL A 209 11.24 -9.00 0.40
CA VAL A 209 11.61 -8.95 -1.02
C VAL A 209 12.76 -7.96 -1.20
N THR A 210 13.30 -7.86 -2.41
CA THR A 210 14.20 -6.77 -2.82
C THR A 210 13.56 -5.91 -3.89
N LEU A 211 14.04 -4.68 -4.06
CA LEU A 211 13.59 -3.80 -5.15
C LEU A 211 13.87 -4.42 -6.53
N ASP A 212 14.96 -5.16 -6.67
CA ASP A 212 15.27 -5.87 -7.90
C ASP A 212 14.27 -7.00 -8.19
N GLN A 213 13.82 -7.74 -7.18
CA GLN A 213 12.77 -8.75 -7.34
C GLN A 213 11.45 -8.13 -7.76
N ILE A 214 11.05 -7.02 -7.11
CA ILE A 214 9.84 -6.27 -7.49
C ILE A 214 9.94 -5.72 -8.92
N GLY A 215 11.11 -5.21 -9.30
CA GLY A 215 11.35 -4.67 -10.64
C GLY A 215 11.37 -5.74 -11.74
N ALA A 216 11.85 -6.94 -11.42
CA ALA A 216 11.85 -8.08 -12.34
C ALA A 216 10.43 -8.66 -12.54
N ASP A 217 9.65 -8.73 -11.45
CA ASP A 217 8.27 -9.19 -11.45
C ASP A 217 7.48 -8.51 -10.33
N PRO A 218 6.58 -7.57 -10.63
CA PRO A 218 5.72 -6.94 -9.63
C PRO A 218 4.94 -7.94 -8.76
N ALA A 219 4.60 -9.13 -9.29
CA ALA A 219 3.88 -10.17 -8.57
C ALA A 219 4.66 -10.72 -7.37
N ALA A 220 5.99 -10.52 -7.30
CA ALA A 220 6.79 -10.87 -6.13
C ALA A 220 6.27 -10.22 -4.84
N LEU A 221 5.75 -8.99 -4.93
CA LEU A 221 5.21 -8.26 -3.78
C LEU A 221 3.92 -8.92 -3.25
N GLY A 222 2.98 -9.24 -4.15
CA GLY A 222 1.74 -9.94 -3.80
C GLY A 222 1.99 -11.37 -3.29
N ALA A 223 2.92 -12.09 -3.92
CA ALA A 223 3.31 -13.43 -3.48
C ALA A 223 3.91 -13.43 -2.07
N ALA A 224 4.73 -12.43 -1.73
CA ALA A 224 5.28 -12.26 -0.39
C ALA A 224 4.17 -12.01 0.64
N CYS A 225 3.19 -11.14 0.36
CA CYS A 225 2.03 -10.94 1.24
C CYS A 225 1.26 -12.24 1.47
N LEU A 226 0.94 -12.99 0.42
CA LEU A 226 0.17 -14.23 0.56
C LEU A 226 0.96 -15.34 1.26
N THR A 227 2.29 -15.40 1.05
CA THR A 227 3.15 -16.32 1.79
C THR A 227 3.15 -15.99 3.28
N ALA A 228 3.26 -14.70 3.65
CA ALA A 228 3.15 -14.26 5.03
C ALA A 228 1.78 -14.62 5.64
N LEU A 229 0.68 -14.43 4.89
CA LEU A 229 -0.66 -14.78 5.34
C LEU A 229 -0.80 -16.29 5.61
N ALA A 230 -0.25 -17.13 4.76
CA ALA A 230 -0.31 -18.58 4.90
C ALA A 230 0.38 -19.09 6.18
N GLU A 231 1.34 -18.36 6.74
CA GLU A 231 2.02 -18.70 7.99
C GLU A 231 1.18 -18.45 9.24
N LEU A 232 0.10 -17.69 9.11
CA LEU A 232 -0.79 -17.32 10.21
C LEU A 232 -1.92 -18.35 10.43
N GLY A 233 -1.83 -19.47 9.72
CA GLY A 233 -2.81 -20.54 9.74
C GLY A 233 -2.76 -21.51 10.90
#